data_54ac3a607c3fcec7266316f2f1b0f1be
#
_entry.id   54ac3a607c3fcec7266316f2f1b0f1be
#
_cell.length_a   1.000
_cell.length_b   1.000
_cell.length_c   1.000
_cell.angle_alpha   90.00
_cell.angle_beta   90.00
_cell.angle_gamma   90.00
#
_symmetry.space_group_name_H-M   'P 1'
#
loop_
_entity.id
_entity.type
_entity.pdbx_description
1 polymer ?
#
loop_
_entity_poly.entity_id
_entity_poly.type
_entity_poly.pdbx_seq_one_letter_code
_entity_poly.pdbx_strand_id
1 'polypeptide(L)'
;KKIRFTFQEYFRRMTEDPKRWSQPFSALLGAYAAQIGFGLPSIGGKDSMSGTFNDIDVPPTLVSFAVDVAKVKDVITPELKKAGSKLVWLRAPKDSYDLPDYPALMEQYDKLHQDIQAGRVISAYALDRHGIAAAVSKMAFGNGMGVKIEHSLDPRDFFAPAFGDIICEVPDGKVGELAITYTVIGEATDDAKFSYGDTEITLKEALSTWEGTLENVFKTAAGTEDVKADDGSLYKADSIYVCKHKVAKPRVFIPVFPGTNCEYDSTRAFERAGAEVDVKVFKNLTAEDI
;
A
#
# COMPACT_ATOMS: atom_id res chain seq x y z
N LYS A 1 3.74 6.94 -17.23
CA LYS A 1 2.68 6.05 -17.75
C LYS A 1 3.12 4.57 -17.87
N LYS A 2 4.11 4.16 -17.09
CA LYS A 2 4.57 2.75 -17.06
C LYS A 2 4.03 1.99 -15.85
N ILE A 3 3.41 2.69 -14.90
CA ILE A 3 2.83 2.09 -13.70
C ILE A 3 1.82 1.02 -14.06
N ARG A 4 1.85 -0.09 -13.34
CA ARG A 4 0.87 -1.18 -13.40
C ARG A 4 0.37 -1.47 -12.01
N PHE A 5 -0.93 -1.67 -11.89
CA PHE A 5 -1.56 -2.04 -10.63
C PHE A 5 -1.74 -3.55 -10.52
N THR A 6 -1.73 -4.02 -9.30
CA THR A 6 -2.32 -5.28 -8.89
C THR A 6 -3.13 -5.03 -7.63
N PHE A 7 -4.31 -5.63 -7.55
CA PHE A 7 -5.21 -5.43 -6.42
C PHE A 7 -5.36 -6.71 -5.62
N GLN A 8 -5.50 -6.57 -4.31
CA GLN A 8 -5.79 -7.67 -3.41
C GLN A 8 -6.96 -7.29 -2.52
N GLU A 9 -7.98 -8.11 -2.51
CA GLU A 9 -9.25 -7.84 -1.84
C GLU A 9 -9.55 -8.87 -0.75
N TYR A 10 -10.16 -8.37 0.33
CA TYR A 10 -10.65 -9.20 1.43
C TYR A 10 -12.04 -8.73 1.83
N PHE A 11 -13.01 -9.63 1.71
CA PHE A 11 -14.39 -9.38 2.10
C PHE A 11 -14.92 -10.55 2.93
N ARG A 12 -15.90 -10.27 3.76
CA ARG A 12 -16.63 -11.28 4.53
C ARG A 12 -17.31 -12.28 3.61
N ARG A 13 -17.65 -13.43 4.14
CA ARG A 13 -18.36 -14.48 3.37
C ARG A 13 -19.58 -13.91 2.64
N MET A 14 -19.63 -14.16 1.36
CA MET A 14 -20.81 -13.83 0.56
C MET A 14 -21.97 -14.72 0.92
N THR A 15 -23.17 -14.13 0.97
CA THR A 15 -24.45 -14.81 1.16
C THR A 15 -25.44 -14.26 0.13
N GLU A 16 -26.71 -14.54 0.25
CA GLU A 16 -27.75 -13.93 -0.60
C GLU A 16 -28.09 -12.48 -0.20
N ASP A 17 -27.49 -11.97 0.88
CA ASP A 17 -27.71 -10.58 1.33
C ASP A 17 -27.05 -9.58 0.38
N PRO A 18 -27.83 -8.72 -0.31
CA PRO A 18 -27.28 -7.73 -1.24
C PRO A 18 -26.28 -6.76 -0.60
N LYS A 19 -26.42 -6.49 0.71
CA LYS A 19 -25.48 -5.62 1.43
C LYS A 19 -24.06 -6.20 1.49
N ARG A 20 -23.94 -7.53 1.52
CA ARG A 20 -22.61 -8.17 1.45
C ARG A 20 -21.97 -8.01 0.07
N TRP A 21 -22.76 -8.09 -0.98
CA TRP A 21 -22.31 -7.89 -2.35
C TRP A 21 -21.98 -6.43 -2.71
N SER A 22 -22.62 -5.47 -2.05
CA SER A 22 -22.37 -4.05 -2.31
C SER A 22 -20.94 -3.63 -1.96
N GLN A 23 -20.30 -4.28 -0.99
CA GLN A 23 -18.96 -3.93 -0.55
C GLN A 23 -17.89 -4.20 -1.64
N PRO A 24 -17.73 -5.44 -2.16
CA PRO A 24 -16.79 -5.69 -3.25
C PRO A 24 -17.16 -4.93 -4.52
N PHE A 25 -18.45 -4.74 -4.79
CA PHE A 25 -18.88 -3.98 -5.96
C PHE A 25 -18.48 -2.50 -5.86
N SER A 26 -18.61 -1.87 -4.70
CA SER A 26 -18.16 -0.50 -4.48
C SER A 26 -16.64 -0.36 -4.60
N ALA A 27 -15.87 -1.32 -4.08
CA ALA A 27 -14.42 -1.35 -4.21
C ALA A 27 -14.01 -1.49 -5.69
N LEU A 28 -14.68 -2.37 -6.44
CA LEU A 28 -14.47 -2.53 -7.89
C LEU A 28 -14.75 -1.24 -8.65
N LEU A 29 -15.86 -0.56 -8.37
CA LEU A 29 -16.20 0.71 -9.03
C LEU A 29 -15.15 1.77 -8.78
N GLY A 30 -14.67 1.93 -7.54
CA GLY A 30 -13.62 2.87 -7.20
C GLY A 30 -12.30 2.56 -7.90
N ALA A 31 -11.86 1.30 -7.85
CA ALA A 31 -10.64 0.86 -8.53
C ALA A 31 -10.72 1.01 -10.04
N TYR A 32 -11.86 0.69 -10.63
CA TYR A 32 -12.11 0.85 -12.07
C TYR A 32 -12.07 2.33 -12.48
N ALA A 33 -12.79 3.19 -11.76
CA ALA A 33 -12.81 4.63 -12.04
C ALA A 33 -11.41 5.24 -11.98
N ALA A 34 -10.60 4.85 -10.97
CA ALA A 34 -9.23 5.32 -10.85
C ALA A 34 -8.34 4.85 -12.02
N GLN A 35 -8.44 3.58 -12.43
CA GLN A 35 -7.68 3.05 -13.57
C GLN A 35 -8.02 3.78 -14.86
N ILE A 36 -9.30 4.02 -15.13
CA ILE A 36 -9.74 4.77 -16.32
C ILE A 36 -9.29 6.22 -16.22
N GLY A 37 -9.51 6.88 -15.09
CA GLY A 37 -9.16 8.28 -14.87
C GLY A 37 -7.67 8.57 -15.04
N PHE A 38 -6.81 7.72 -14.50
CA PHE A 38 -5.36 7.83 -14.66
C PHE A 38 -4.82 7.24 -15.97
N GLY A 39 -5.60 6.44 -16.69
CA GLY A 39 -5.13 5.70 -17.86
C GLY A 39 -4.07 4.64 -17.50
N LEU A 40 -4.19 4.01 -16.34
CA LEU A 40 -3.23 3.04 -15.79
C LEU A 40 -3.91 1.68 -15.61
N PRO A 41 -3.43 0.61 -16.28
CA PRO A 41 -4.06 -0.71 -16.19
C PRO A 41 -3.61 -1.50 -14.96
N SER A 42 -4.46 -2.40 -14.50
CA SER A 42 -4.05 -3.52 -13.64
C SER A 42 -3.58 -4.70 -14.47
N ILE A 43 -2.65 -5.47 -13.93
CA ILE A 43 -2.06 -6.66 -14.57
C ILE A 43 -2.45 -7.96 -13.88
N GLY A 44 -3.16 -7.88 -12.78
CA GLY A 44 -3.62 -9.03 -12.03
C GLY A 44 -4.13 -8.63 -10.65
N GLY A 45 -4.41 -9.63 -9.85
CA GLY A 45 -4.89 -9.44 -8.49
C GLY A 45 -5.25 -10.76 -7.84
N LYS A 46 -5.80 -10.65 -6.64
CA LYS A 46 -6.29 -11.77 -5.85
C LYS A 46 -7.47 -11.29 -5.01
N ASP A 47 -8.53 -12.04 -5.00
CA ASP A 47 -9.70 -11.76 -4.18
C ASP A 47 -9.93 -12.86 -3.11
N SER A 48 -10.58 -12.49 -2.03
CA SER A 48 -11.06 -13.39 -1.01
C SER A 48 -12.43 -12.92 -0.51
N MET A 49 -13.45 -13.73 -0.76
CA MET A 49 -14.84 -13.48 -0.42
C MET A 49 -15.32 -14.40 0.72
N SER A 50 -14.40 -14.90 1.53
CA SER A 50 -14.69 -15.83 2.63
C SER A 50 -14.05 -15.45 3.97
N GLY A 51 -13.79 -14.15 4.14
CA GLY A 51 -13.18 -13.60 5.35
C GLY A 51 -14.12 -13.53 6.55
N THR A 52 -14.80 -14.64 6.85
CA THR A 52 -15.65 -14.78 8.05
C THR A 52 -15.17 -15.99 8.82
N PHE A 53 -14.90 -15.79 10.11
CA PHE A 53 -14.58 -16.86 11.05
C PHE A 53 -15.49 -16.75 12.26
N ASN A 54 -16.39 -17.71 12.44
CA ASN A 54 -17.48 -17.66 13.42
C ASN A 54 -18.27 -16.34 13.27
N ASP A 55 -18.24 -15.49 14.31
CA ASP A 55 -18.96 -14.21 14.37
C ASP A 55 -18.08 -13.02 13.93
N ILE A 56 -16.83 -13.27 13.53
CA ILE A 56 -15.86 -12.25 13.13
C ILE A 56 -15.84 -12.15 11.62
N ASP A 57 -16.18 -10.97 11.12
CA ASP A 57 -16.03 -10.63 9.70
C ASP A 57 -14.76 -9.81 9.50
N VAL A 58 -13.98 -10.13 8.45
CA VAL A 58 -12.86 -9.27 8.03
C VAL A 58 -13.42 -7.90 7.60
N PRO A 59 -12.81 -6.79 7.99
CA PRO A 59 -13.18 -5.48 7.47
C PRO A 59 -13.05 -5.45 5.94
N PRO A 60 -13.98 -4.79 5.22
CA PRO A 60 -13.86 -4.61 3.78
C PRO A 60 -12.52 -3.96 3.45
N THR A 61 -11.68 -4.64 2.68
CA THR A 61 -10.30 -4.20 2.42
C THR A 61 -9.96 -4.35 0.95
N LEU A 62 -9.48 -3.27 0.33
CA LEU A 62 -8.86 -3.26 -0.99
C LEU A 62 -7.43 -2.74 -0.84
N VAL A 63 -6.46 -3.57 -1.18
CA VAL A 63 -5.04 -3.20 -1.21
C VAL A 63 -4.65 -2.99 -2.67
N SER A 64 -4.12 -1.82 -2.98
CA SER A 64 -3.57 -1.50 -4.30
C SER A 64 -2.05 -1.52 -4.24
N PHE A 65 -1.44 -2.30 -5.09
CA PHE A 65 0.00 -2.30 -5.32
C PHE A 65 0.27 -1.62 -6.65
N ALA A 66 1.24 -0.71 -6.68
CA ALA A 66 1.70 -0.07 -7.90
C ALA A 66 3.16 -0.45 -8.16
N VAL A 67 3.44 -0.86 -9.38
CA VAL A 67 4.80 -1.24 -9.81
C VAL A 67 5.24 -0.31 -10.93
N ASP A 68 6.41 0.29 -10.77
CA ASP A 68 7.08 1.09 -11.79
C ASP A 68 8.61 0.99 -11.64
N VAL A 69 9.31 1.55 -12.59
CA VAL A 69 10.78 1.64 -12.58
C VAL A 69 11.18 3.11 -12.51
N ALA A 70 11.92 3.47 -11.47
CA ALA A 70 12.42 4.82 -11.26
C ALA A 70 13.96 4.83 -11.09
N LYS A 71 14.58 6.00 -11.31
CA LYS A 71 15.98 6.19 -10.95
C LYS A 71 16.08 6.47 -9.45
N VAL A 72 16.92 5.76 -8.73
CA VAL A 72 17.09 5.90 -7.28
C VAL A 72 17.34 7.35 -6.86
N LYS A 73 18.10 8.12 -7.65
CA LYS A 73 18.40 9.53 -7.37
C LYS A 73 17.17 10.44 -7.39
N ASP A 74 16.07 10.01 -8.03
CA ASP A 74 14.84 10.79 -8.18
C ASP A 74 13.78 10.36 -7.13
N VAL A 75 14.14 9.43 -6.22
CA VAL A 75 13.27 8.95 -5.16
C VAL A 75 13.47 9.78 -3.91
N ILE A 76 12.38 10.31 -3.37
CA ILE A 76 12.35 10.93 -2.03
C ILE A 76 11.59 10.02 -1.06
N THR A 77 11.87 10.15 0.20
CA THR A 77 11.27 9.35 1.27
C THR A 77 10.37 10.23 2.16
N PRO A 78 9.41 9.66 2.88
CA PRO A 78 8.37 10.44 3.56
C PRO A 78 8.81 11.13 4.86
N GLU A 79 9.90 10.69 5.50
CA GLU A 79 10.35 11.31 6.75
C GLU A 79 10.83 12.76 6.58
N LEU A 80 10.57 13.61 7.57
CA LEU A 80 11.06 14.99 7.61
C LEU A 80 12.59 15.03 7.65
N LYS A 81 13.19 15.98 6.95
CA LYS A 81 14.64 16.04 6.69
C LYS A 81 15.34 17.23 7.31
N LYS A 82 14.63 18.35 7.48
CA LYS A 82 15.31 19.60 7.83
C LYS A 82 14.43 20.51 8.68
N ALA A 83 14.91 20.90 9.86
CA ALA A 83 14.29 21.92 10.68
C ALA A 83 14.23 23.27 9.93
N GLY A 84 13.14 24.00 10.10
CA GLY A 84 12.84 25.24 9.40
C GLY A 84 12.25 25.04 8.00
N SER A 85 12.15 23.80 7.50
CA SER A 85 11.39 23.52 6.27
C SER A 85 9.91 23.75 6.49
N LYS A 86 9.21 24.24 5.47
CA LYS A 86 7.77 24.39 5.52
C LYS A 86 7.06 23.11 5.11
N LEU A 87 5.93 22.86 5.77
CA LEU A 87 5.00 21.81 5.39
C LEU A 87 3.90 22.44 4.54
N VAL A 88 3.76 21.94 3.33
CA VAL A 88 2.75 22.43 2.39
C VAL A 88 1.77 21.33 2.03
N TRP A 89 0.52 21.68 1.95
CA TRP A 89 -0.58 20.79 1.61
C TRP A 89 -1.01 21.02 0.16
N LEU A 90 -0.84 20.02 -0.68
CA LEU A 90 -1.41 19.90 -2.01
C LEU A 90 -2.78 19.23 -1.87
N ARG A 91 -3.84 19.95 -2.17
CA ARG A 91 -5.21 19.39 -2.21
C ARG A 91 -5.47 18.75 -3.57
N ALA A 92 -6.03 17.54 -3.56
CA ALA A 92 -6.50 16.89 -4.76
C ALA A 92 -7.73 17.63 -5.31
N PRO A 93 -7.71 18.07 -6.57
CA PRO A 93 -8.90 18.65 -7.20
C PRO A 93 -10.04 17.63 -7.26
N LYS A 94 -11.26 18.09 -6.97
CA LYS A 94 -12.46 17.25 -6.96
C LYS A 94 -13.58 17.92 -7.73
N ASP A 95 -14.49 17.11 -8.27
CA ASP A 95 -15.71 17.57 -8.91
C ASP A 95 -16.83 17.90 -7.88
N SER A 96 -18.00 18.22 -8.38
CA SER A 96 -19.17 18.57 -7.55
C SER A 96 -19.74 17.39 -6.76
N TYR A 97 -19.29 16.17 -7.01
CA TYR A 97 -19.68 14.94 -6.32
C TYR A 97 -18.60 14.43 -5.36
N ASP A 98 -17.58 15.26 -5.07
CA ASP A 98 -16.42 14.92 -4.25
C ASP A 98 -15.56 13.77 -4.84
N LEU A 99 -15.70 13.52 -6.14
CA LEU A 99 -14.87 12.58 -6.88
C LEU A 99 -13.63 13.27 -7.45
N PRO A 100 -12.49 12.57 -7.61
CA PRO A 100 -11.28 13.17 -8.17
C PRO A 100 -11.51 13.75 -9.57
N ASP A 101 -11.15 15.01 -9.80
CA ASP A 101 -10.96 15.55 -11.13
C ASP A 101 -9.63 15.04 -11.69
N TYR A 102 -9.65 13.88 -12.35
CA TYR A 102 -8.44 13.21 -12.80
C TYR A 102 -7.55 14.05 -13.74
N PRO A 103 -8.06 14.81 -14.71
CA PRO A 103 -7.22 15.70 -15.51
C PRO A 103 -6.48 16.73 -14.67
N ALA A 104 -7.18 17.45 -13.80
CA ALA A 104 -6.59 18.47 -12.93
C ALA A 104 -5.64 17.85 -11.89
N LEU A 105 -5.98 16.66 -11.36
CA LEU A 105 -5.14 15.93 -10.42
C LEU A 105 -3.83 15.48 -11.06
N MET A 106 -3.88 14.93 -12.28
CA MET A 106 -2.67 14.54 -13.02
C MET A 106 -1.77 15.73 -13.30
N GLU A 107 -2.34 16.90 -13.65
CA GLU A 107 -1.56 18.13 -13.83
C GLU A 107 -0.82 18.52 -12.54
N GLN A 108 -1.49 18.47 -11.39
CA GLN A 108 -0.87 18.77 -10.10
C GLN A 108 0.23 17.76 -9.75
N TYR A 109 0.02 16.46 -10.02
CA TYR A 109 1.04 15.44 -9.76
C TYR A 109 2.25 15.55 -10.72
N ASP A 110 2.04 15.96 -11.97
CA ASP A 110 3.14 16.24 -12.90
C ASP A 110 3.97 17.44 -12.41
N LYS A 111 3.33 18.50 -11.90
CA LYS A 111 4.01 19.65 -11.26
C LYS A 111 4.76 19.23 -10.00
N LEU A 112 4.15 18.40 -9.14
CA LEU A 112 4.82 17.87 -7.96
C LEU A 112 6.06 17.06 -8.34
N HIS A 113 5.97 16.22 -9.37
CA HIS A 113 7.12 15.49 -9.87
C HIS A 113 8.26 16.40 -10.33
N GLN A 114 7.95 17.50 -11.02
CA GLN A 114 8.94 18.51 -11.41
C GLN A 114 9.55 19.20 -10.18
N ASP A 115 8.76 19.51 -9.16
CA ASP A 115 9.24 20.09 -7.91
C ASP A 115 10.20 19.16 -7.15
N ILE A 116 9.89 17.86 -7.15
CA ILE A 116 10.76 16.81 -6.58
C ILE A 116 12.07 16.73 -7.37
N GLN A 117 12.01 16.65 -8.70
CA GLN A 117 13.22 16.56 -9.54
C GLN A 117 14.11 17.80 -9.43
N ALA A 118 13.53 18.96 -9.19
CA ALA A 118 14.25 20.22 -8.99
C ALA A 118 14.76 20.40 -7.54
N GLY A 119 14.51 19.45 -6.64
CA GLY A 119 14.90 19.53 -5.24
C GLY A 119 14.15 20.63 -4.45
N ARG A 120 12.99 21.07 -4.94
CA ARG A 120 12.11 21.99 -4.22
C ARG A 120 11.27 21.27 -3.17
N VAL A 121 10.90 20.03 -3.44
CA VAL A 121 10.25 19.12 -2.49
C VAL A 121 11.26 18.04 -2.11
N ILE A 122 11.52 17.89 -0.81
CA ILE A 122 12.54 16.96 -0.27
C ILE A 122 11.93 15.77 0.47
N SER A 123 10.65 15.84 0.84
CA SER A 123 9.88 14.77 1.45
C SER A 123 8.41 14.92 1.06
N ALA A 124 7.68 13.82 0.91
CA ALA A 124 6.26 13.84 0.59
C ALA A 124 5.53 12.62 1.18
N TYR A 125 4.27 12.82 1.60
CA TYR A 125 3.41 11.79 2.15
C TYR A 125 1.98 11.92 1.59
N ALA A 126 1.46 10.86 1.00
CA ALA A 126 0.07 10.81 0.53
C ALA A 126 -0.90 10.64 1.70
N LEU A 127 -1.96 11.42 1.72
CA LEU A 127 -2.96 11.37 2.77
C LEU A 127 -3.97 10.24 2.55
N ASP A 128 -4.52 9.78 3.65
CA ASP A 128 -5.53 8.72 3.70
C ASP A 128 -6.76 9.17 4.53
N ARG A 129 -7.52 8.20 5.02
CA ARG A 129 -8.69 8.43 5.89
C ARG A 129 -8.38 9.13 7.22
N HIS A 130 -7.12 9.16 7.64
CA HIS A 130 -6.71 9.75 8.91
C HIS A 130 -6.18 11.18 8.76
N GLY A 131 -6.20 11.72 7.55
CA GLY A 131 -5.91 13.11 7.26
C GLY A 131 -4.48 13.56 7.52
N ILE A 132 -4.34 14.86 7.66
CA ILE A 132 -3.06 15.55 7.86
C ILE A 132 -2.39 15.11 9.16
N ALA A 133 -3.16 14.94 10.23
CA ALA A 133 -2.62 14.57 11.53
C ALA A 133 -1.76 13.30 11.48
N ALA A 134 -2.28 12.23 10.87
CA ALA A 134 -1.55 10.98 10.75
C ALA A 134 -0.35 11.08 9.80
N ALA A 135 -0.50 11.81 8.68
CA ALA A 135 0.58 12.01 7.73
C ALA A 135 1.76 12.73 8.37
N VAL A 136 1.51 13.89 8.99
CA VAL A 136 2.52 14.70 9.67
C VAL A 136 3.19 13.93 10.80
N SER A 137 2.41 13.16 11.59
CA SER A 137 2.96 12.34 12.65
C SER A 137 3.95 11.30 12.12
N LYS A 138 3.57 10.57 11.07
CA LYS A 138 4.44 9.55 10.48
C LYS A 138 5.69 10.15 9.81
N MET A 139 5.55 11.32 9.17
CA MET A 139 6.69 12.05 8.62
C MET A 139 7.66 12.48 9.73
N ALA A 140 7.15 12.89 10.88
CA ALA A 140 7.95 13.32 12.04
C ALA A 140 8.68 12.15 12.74
N PHE A 141 8.03 10.99 12.88
CA PHE A 141 8.58 9.82 13.57
C PHE A 141 9.88 9.32 12.94
N GLY A 142 10.00 9.36 11.61
CA GLY A 142 11.10 8.74 10.89
C GLY A 142 12.48 9.26 11.29
N ASN A 143 12.65 10.57 11.44
CA ASN A 143 13.90 11.23 11.85
C ASN A 143 13.80 11.92 13.21
N GLY A 144 12.72 11.71 13.96
CA GLY A 144 12.55 12.28 15.29
C GLY A 144 12.41 13.80 15.31
N MET A 145 11.85 14.39 14.23
CA MET A 145 11.70 15.84 14.11
C MET A 145 10.35 16.30 14.62
N GLY A 146 10.33 17.47 15.25
CA GLY A 146 9.10 18.12 15.68
C GLY A 146 8.36 18.78 14.52
N VAL A 147 7.11 19.18 14.78
CA VAL A 147 6.28 19.92 13.83
C VAL A 147 5.46 20.98 14.55
N LYS A 148 5.52 22.20 14.04
CA LYS A 148 4.66 23.30 14.45
C LYS A 148 3.60 23.52 13.39
N ILE A 149 2.33 23.33 13.74
CA ILE A 149 1.19 23.53 12.84
C ILE A 149 0.73 24.98 12.87
N GLU A 150 0.41 25.52 11.71
CA GLU A 150 -0.14 26.87 11.59
C GLU A 150 -1.51 26.97 12.28
N HIS A 151 -1.67 27.98 13.12
CA HIS A 151 -2.91 28.19 13.89
C HIS A 151 -4.15 28.48 12.98
N SER A 152 -3.91 28.90 11.75
CA SER A 152 -4.96 29.16 10.75
C SER A 152 -5.57 27.90 10.13
N LEU A 153 -4.93 26.73 10.29
CA LEU A 153 -5.50 25.47 9.81
C LEU A 153 -6.71 25.07 10.67
N ASP A 154 -7.85 24.85 10.02
CA ASP A 154 -9.06 24.40 10.74
C ASP A 154 -8.79 22.98 11.34
N PRO A 155 -9.04 22.79 12.66
CA PRO A 155 -8.89 21.46 13.27
C PRO A 155 -9.68 20.35 12.56
N ARG A 156 -10.81 20.69 11.94
CA ARG A 156 -11.60 19.72 11.16
C ARG A 156 -10.84 19.24 9.93
N ASP A 157 -10.17 20.13 9.21
CA ASP A 157 -9.34 19.76 8.05
C ASP A 157 -8.15 18.91 8.46
N PHE A 158 -7.62 19.12 9.69
CA PHE A 158 -6.47 18.37 10.20
C PHE A 158 -6.76 16.88 10.39
N PHE A 159 -8.00 16.52 10.75
CA PHE A 159 -8.41 15.14 10.99
C PHE A 159 -9.34 14.56 9.89
N ALA A 160 -9.73 15.35 8.90
CA ALA A 160 -10.62 14.90 7.84
C ALA A 160 -9.94 13.88 6.90
N PRO A 161 -10.69 12.91 6.37
CA PRO A 161 -10.21 12.09 5.26
C PRO A 161 -9.81 12.95 4.06
N ALA A 162 -8.65 12.68 3.48
CA ALA A 162 -8.09 13.51 2.42
C ALA A 162 -7.39 12.67 1.33
N PHE A 163 -8.12 11.72 0.76
CA PHE A 163 -7.60 10.84 -0.28
C PHE A 163 -7.18 11.63 -1.54
N GLY A 164 -5.96 11.35 -2.00
CA GLY A 164 -5.34 12.02 -3.14
C GLY A 164 -4.56 13.29 -2.78
N ASP A 165 -4.75 13.83 -1.59
CA ASP A 165 -3.97 14.96 -1.10
C ASP A 165 -2.55 14.51 -0.72
N ILE A 166 -1.60 15.44 -0.74
CA ILE A 166 -0.20 15.17 -0.39
C ILE A 166 0.33 16.27 0.53
N ILE A 167 1.03 15.88 1.59
CA ILE A 167 1.88 16.79 2.38
C ILE A 167 3.29 16.72 1.84
N CYS A 168 3.88 17.88 1.59
CA CYS A 168 5.25 18.00 1.15
C CYS A 168 6.08 18.81 2.13
N GLU A 169 7.32 18.38 2.36
CA GLU A 169 8.35 19.17 3.03
C GLU A 169 9.12 19.98 1.99
N VAL A 170 9.20 21.28 2.21
CA VAL A 170 9.83 22.25 1.29
C VAL A 170 10.81 23.10 2.06
N PRO A 171 12.11 23.18 1.67
CA PRO A 171 13.04 24.14 2.26
C PRO A 171 12.47 25.55 2.19
N ASP A 172 12.55 26.32 3.29
CA ASP A 172 11.90 27.62 3.42
C ASP A 172 12.13 28.56 2.22
N GLY A 173 13.37 28.69 1.78
CA GLY A 173 13.71 29.52 0.60
C GLY A 173 13.20 29.00 -0.75
N LYS A 174 12.52 27.83 -0.80
CA LYS A 174 12.00 27.22 -2.03
C LYS A 174 10.48 27.25 -2.16
N VAL A 175 9.78 27.67 -1.12
CA VAL A 175 8.30 27.70 -1.11
C VAL A 175 7.73 28.52 -2.26
N GLY A 176 8.28 29.71 -2.50
CA GLY A 176 7.84 30.60 -3.59
C GLY A 176 8.17 30.12 -5.01
N GLU A 177 8.97 29.06 -5.15
CA GLU A 177 9.38 28.49 -6.45
C GLU A 177 8.53 27.26 -6.85
N LEU A 178 7.59 26.82 -6.00
CA LEU A 178 6.77 25.63 -6.26
C LEU A 178 5.85 25.83 -7.46
N ALA A 179 5.78 24.80 -8.30
CA ALA A 179 4.87 24.73 -9.45
C ALA A 179 3.46 24.23 -9.08
N ILE A 180 3.34 23.49 -7.95
CA ILE A 180 2.05 22.99 -7.44
C ILE A 180 1.22 24.10 -6.83
N THR A 181 -0.10 23.90 -6.76
CA THR A 181 -0.99 24.68 -5.92
C THR A 181 -0.95 24.13 -4.50
N TYR A 182 -0.70 24.96 -3.52
CA TYR A 182 -0.47 24.54 -2.14
C TYR A 182 -1.02 25.48 -1.09
N THR A 183 -1.14 24.99 0.13
CA THR A 183 -1.37 25.77 1.34
C THR A 183 -0.24 25.48 2.32
N VAL A 184 0.40 26.48 2.92
CA VAL A 184 1.35 26.26 4.02
C VAL A 184 0.56 25.87 5.27
N ILE A 185 0.92 24.77 5.91
CA ILE A 185 0.21 24.23 7.09
C ILE A 185 1.09 24.16 8.34
N GLY A 186 2.38 24.40 8.21
CA GLY A 186 3.29 24.34 9.34
C GLY A 186 4.76 24.32 8.93
N GLU A 187 5.60 24.01 9.89
CA GLU A 187 7.03 23.87 9.70
C GLU A 187 7.60 22.72 10.52
N ALA A 188 8.66 22.11 10.00
CA ALA A 188 9.44 21.12 10.73
C ALA A 188 10.37 21.80 11.75
N THR A 189 10.47 21.24 12.95
CA THR A 189 11.30 21.77 14.04
C THR A 189 12.27 20.70 14.54
N ASP A 190 13.23 21.11 15.38
CA ASP A 190 14.22 20.22 16.02
C ASP A 190 13.90 19.90 17.49
N ASP A 191 12.74 20.35 18.00
CA ASP A 191 12.35 20.24 19.40
C ASP A 191 11.63 18.94 19.78
N ALA A 192 11.49 18.01 18.85
CA ALA A 192 10.82 16.71 19.01
C ALA A 192 9.42 16.79 19.65
N LYS A 193 8.63 17.77 19.23
CA LYS A 193 7.26 18.00 19.66
C LYS A 193 6.33 18.26 18.48
N PHE A 194 5.05 17.97 18.69
CA PHE A 194 3.98 18.55 17.89
C PHE A 194 3.38 19.74 18.64
N SER A 195 3.23 20.88 17.97
CA SER A 195 2.56 22.03 18.54
C SER A 195 1.48 22.57 17.61
N TYR A 196 0.32 22.91 18.18
CA TYR A 196 -0.80 23.56 17.54
C TYR A 196 -1.47 24.53 18.49
N GLY A 197 -1.33 25.83 18.26
CA GLY A 197 -1.71 26.87 19.22
C GLY A 197 -0.98 26.66 20.56
N ASP A 198 -1.76 26.56 21.64
CA ASP A 198 -1.23 26.33 22.99
C ASP A 198 -1.12 24.83 23.36
N THR A 199 -1.45 23.92 22.44
CA THR A 199 -1.40 22.49 22.66
C THR A 199 -0.07 21.93 22.17
N GLU A 200 0.61 21.19 23.06
CA GLU A 200 1.84 20.49 22.73
C GLU A 200 1.75 19.01 23.11
N ILE A 201 2.33 18.14 22.28
CA ILE A 201 2.50 16.71 22.54
C ILE A 201 3.93 16.34 22.19
N THR A 202 4.62 15.60 23.05
CA THR A 202 5.96 15.13 22.73
C THR A 202 5.92 14.06 21.65
N LEU A 203 6.93 14.04 20.79
CA LEU A 203 7.06 13.02 19.74
C LEU A 203 7.09 11.61 20.34
N LYS A 204 7.76 11.45 21.49
CA LYS A 204 7.82 10.18 22.22
C LYS A 204 6.44 9.68 22.65
N GLU A 205 5.60 10.56 23.17
CA GLU A 205 4.23 10.23 23.60
C GLU A 205 3.37 9.82 22.41
N ALA A 206 3.42 10.60 21.33
CA ALA A 206 2.68 10.32 20.11
C ALA A 206 3.11 8.98 19.47
N LEU A 207 4.41 8.72 19.37
CA LEU A 207 4.97 7.48 18.84
C LEU A 207 4.55 6.28 19.69
N SER A 208 4.71 6.37 21.03
CA SER A 208 4.31 5.29 21.94
C SER A 208 2.82 4.98 21.87
N THR A 209 1.98 6.01 21.70
CA THR A 209 0.53 5.83 21.53
C THR A 209 0.22 5.11 20.22
N TRP A 210 0.88 5.47 19.13
CA TRP A 210 0.69 4.86 17.84
C TRP A 210 1.16 3.39 17.82
N GLU A 211 2.36 3.11 18.31
CA GLU A 211 2.93 1.76 18.38
C GLU A 211 2.14 0.86 19.33
N GLY A 212 1.64 1.41 20.44
CA GLY A 212 0.90 0.67 21.46
C GLY A 212 -0.49 0.18 21.04
N THR A 213 -1.01 0.64 19.90
CA THR A 213 -2.39 0.32 19.48
C THR A 213 -2.66 -1.18 19.36
N LEU A 214 -1.70 -1.96 18.88
CA LEU A 214 -1.84 -3.41 18.70
C LEU A 214 -0.95 -4.23 19.65
N GLU A 215 -0.28 -3.60 20.63
CA GLU A 215 0.71 -4.24 21.48
C GLU A 215 0.17 -5.46 22.24
N ASN A 216 -1.12 -5.43 22.61
CA ASN A 216 -1.78 -6.55 23.30
C ASN A 216 -2.08 -7.75 22.37
N VAL A 217 -2.10 -7.55 21.07
CA VAL A 217 -2.43 -8.57 20.08
C VAL A 217 -1.22 -8.98 19.26
N PHE A 218 -0.41 -8.00 18.90
CA PHE A 218 0.80 -8.17 18.11
C PHE A 218 1.89 -7.24 18.66
N LYS A 219 2.84 -7.83 19.38
CA LYS A 219 3.90 -7.05 20.06
C LYS A 219 4.86 -6.41 19.06
N THR A 220 5.21 -5.14 19.30
CA THR A 220 6.18 -4.39 18.48
C THR A 220 7.62 -4.86 18.69
N ALA A 221 7.91 -5.43 19.85
CA ALA A 221 9.21 -6.00 20.17
C ALA A 221 9.10 -7.50 20.44
N ALA A 222 10.02 -8.28 19.88
CA ALA A 222 10.19 -9.67 20.29
C ALA A 222 10.59 -9.74 21.77
N GLY A 223 10.11 -10.75 22.49
CA GLY A 223 10.54 -11.00 23.86
C GLY A 223 12.07 -11.15 23.90
N THR A 224 12.66 -10.67 24.99
CA THR A 224 14.10 -10.77 25.28
C THR A 224 14.50 -12.17 25.77
N GLU A 225 13.73 -13.21 25.47
CA GLU A 225 14.20 -14.57 25.73
C GLU A 225 15.46 -14.79 24.92
N ASP A 226 16.50 -15.30 25.57
CA ASP A 226 17.76 -15.70 24.95
C ASP A 226 17.49 -16.79 23.89
N VAL A 227 16.96 -16.39 22.78
CA VAL A 227 16.95 -17.23 21.58
C VAL A 227 18.40 -17.32 21.17
N LYS A 228 19.02 -18.50 21.46
CA LYS A 228 20.33 -18.79 20.89
C LYS A 228 20.22 -18.53 19.40
N ALA A 229 21.04 -17.60 18.93
CA ALA A 229 21.15 -17.34 17.50
C ALA A 229 21.38 -18.69 16.82
N ASP A 230 20.52 -19.01 15.85
CA ASP A 230 20.78 -20.15 14.97
C ASP A 230 22.18 -19.95 14.41
N ASP A 231 23.03 -20.96 14.53
CA ASP A 231 24.42 -20.92 14.06
C ASP A 231 24.50 -20.81 12.51
N GLY A 232 23.33 -20.69 11.85
CA GLY A 232 23.22 -20.59 10.40
C GLY A 232 23.57 -21.89 9.69
N SER A 233 23.63 -23.02 10.42
CA SER A 233 23.87 -24.32 9.82
C SER A 233 22.70 -24.69 8.91
N LEU A 234 23.00 -24.88 7.64
CA LEU A 234 22.03 -25.38 6.68
C LEU A 234 21.65 -26.81 7.03
N TYR A 235 20.36 -27.10 7.04
CA TYR A 235 19.88 -28.49 7.19
C TYR A 235 20.54 -29.39 6.15
N LYS A 236 21.19 -30.44 6.62
CA LYS A 236 21.70 -31.52 5.79
C LYS A 236 20.87 -32.75 6.06
N ALA A 237 20.20 -33.23 5.04
CA ALA A 237 19.50 -34.48 5.13
C ALA A 237 20.52 -35.65 5.29
N ASP A 238 20.29 -36.54 6.24
CA ASP A 238 21.11 -37.73 6.43
C ASP A 238 21.02 -38.69 5.24
N SER A 239 19.91 -38.63 4.51
CA SER A 239 19.69 -39.37 3.28
C SER A 239 18.78 -38.62 2.33
N ILE A 240 19.07 -38.69 1.05
CA ILE A 240 18.18 -38.20 -0.01
C ILE A 240 17.25 -39.32 -0.41
N TYR A 241 15.94 -39.09 -0.36
CA TYR A 241 14.97 -40.07 -0.85
C TYR A 241 15.21 -40.34 -2.34
N VAL A 242 15.39 -41.59 -2.68
CA VAL A 242 15.52 -42.06 -4.07
C VAL A 242 14.31 -42.94 -4.38
N CYS A 243 13.56 -42.58 -5.40
CA CYS A 243 12.40 -43.37 -5.84
C CYS A 243 12.83 -44.80 -6.18
N LYS A 244 12.16 -45.80 -5.59
CA LYS A 244 12.42 -47.21 -5.81
C LYS A 244 11.97 -47.66 -7.20
N HIS A 245 10.92 -47.03 -7.73
CA HIS A 245 10.36 -47.31 -9.06
C HIS A 245 10.76 -46.22 -10.03
N LYS A 246 11.93 -46.31 -10.61
CA LYS A 246 12.44 -45.31 -11.56
C LYS A 246 11.80 -45.49 -12.92
N VAL A 247 11.26 -44.41 -13.45
CA VAL A 247 10.78 -44.28 -14.82
C VAL A 247 11.69 -43.33 -15.55
N ALA A 248 12.17 -43.67 -16.73
CA ALA A 248 13.11 -42.86 -17.49
C ALA A 248 12.52 -41.44 -17.82
N LYS A 249 11.23 -41.39 -18.09
CA LYS A 249 10.50 -40.17 -18.37
C LYS A 249 9.09 -40.27 -17.79
N PRO A 250 8.89 -39.78 -16.54
CA PRO A 250 7.57 -39.85 -15.92
C PRO A 250 6.56 -38.97 -16.69
N ARG A 251 5.34 -39.44 -16.79
CA ARG A 251 4.24 -38.69 -17.40
C ARG A 251 3.41 -38.02 -16.30
N VAL A 252 3.11 -36.78 -16.47
CA VAL A 252 2.28 -35.96 -15.56
C VAL A 252 1.06 -35.47 -16.30
N PHE A 253 -0.11 -35.71 -15.76
CA PHE A 253 -1.37 -35.21 -16.27
C PHE A 253 -1.83 -34.03 -15.42
N ILE A 254 -2.12 -32.89 -16.05
CA ILE A 254 -2.64 -31.68 -15.39
C ILE A 254 -4.04 -31.37 -15.94
N PRO A 255 -5.10 -31.71 -15.19
CA PRO A 255 -6.45 -31.31 -15.59
C PRO A 255 -6.65 -29.83 -15.28
N VAL A 256 -7.18 -29.09 -16.24
CA VAL A 256 -7.50 -27.65 -16.13
C VAL A 256 -9.00 -27.48 -16.20
N PHE A 257 -9.61 -27.04 -15.13
CA PHE A 257 -11.04 -26.73 -15.04
C PHE A 257 -11.25 -25.21 -15.08
N PRO A 258 -12.47 -24.70 -15.36
CA PRO A 258 -12.77 -23.30 -15.22
C PRO A 258 -12.40 -22.77 -13.83
N GLY A 259 -11.55 -21.74 -13.77
CA GLY A 259 -11.00 -21.19 -12.52
C GLY A 259 -9.70 -21.85 -12.03
N THR A 260 -9.16 -22.84 -12.71
CA THR A 260 -7.82 -23.37 -12.41
C THR A 260 -6.74 -22.32 -12.69
N ASN A 261 -5.76 -22.21 -11.81
CA ASN A 261 -4.62 -21.31 -11.94
C ASN A 261 -3.31 -22.12 -11.85
N CYS A 262 -2.21 -21.49 -12.31
CA CYS A 262 -0.85 -22.02 -12.21
C CYS A 262 -0.57 -23.29 -13.03
N GLU A 263 -1.39 -23.64 -13.99
CA GLU A 263 -1.19 -24.79 -14.87
C GLU A 263 0.10 -24.65 -15.70
N TYR A 264 0.41 -23.44 -16.17
CA TYR A 264 1.65 -23.18 -16.91
C TYR A 264 2.90 -23.29 -16.03
N ASP A 265 2.84 -22.78 -14.80
CA ASP A 265 3.97 -22.86 -13.88
C ASP A 265 4.19 -24.28 -13.39
N SER A 266 3.12 -25.03 -13.13
CA SER A 266 3.16 -26.44 -12.81
C SER A 266 3.78 -27.26 -13.96
N THR A 267 3.33 -26.98 -15.19
CA THR A 267 3.90 -27.62 -16.40
C THR A 267 5.40 -27.42 -16.47
N ARG A 268 5.86 -26.16 -16.39
CA ARG A 268 7.30 -25.83 -16.43
C ARG A 268 8.09 -26.50 -15.31
N ALA A 269 7.52 -26.59 -14.11
CA ALA A 269 8.18 -27.22 -12.97
C ALA A 269 8.41 -28.71 -13.21
N PHE A 270 7.40 -29.43 -13.70
CA PHE A 270 7.51 -30.85 -14.01
C PHE A 270 8.41 -31.13 -15.23
N GLU A 271 8.35 -30.31 -16.27
CA GLU A 271 9.25 -30.42 -17.42
C GLU A 271 10.71 -30.19 -17.03
N ARG A 272 11.00 -29.22 -16.18
CA ARG A 272 12.35 -28.98 -15.63
C ARG A 272 12.85 -30.18 -14.81
N ALA A 273 11.94 -30.90 -14.16
CA ALA A 273 12.24 -32.12 -13.44
C ALA A 273 12.40 -33.34 -14.37
N GLY A 274 12.25 -33.22 -15.69
CA GLY A 274 12.41 -34.24 -16.69
C GLY A 274 11.16 -35.07 -17.01
N ALA A 275 9.97 -34.57 -16.61
CA ALA A 275 8.71 -35.23 -16.92
C ALA A 275 8.20 -34.85 -18.33
N GLU A 276 7.30 -35.68 -18.85
CA GLU A 276 6.43 -35.37 -19.98
C GLU A 276 5.06 -34.93 -19.43
N VAL A 277 4.63 -33.72 -19.79
CA VAL A 277 3.41 -33.11 -19.21
C VAL A 277 2.31 -33.08 -20.27
N ASP A 278 1.14 -33.58 -19.91
CA ASP A 278 -0.08 -33.52 -20.70
C ASP A 278 -1.09 -32.62 -19.97
N VAL A 279 -1.38 -31.45 -20.56
CA VAL A 279 -2.32 -30.48 -20.00
C VAL A 279 -3.61 -30.57 -20.79
N LYS A 280 -4.72 -30.85 -20.11
CA LYS A 280 -6.05 -30.93 -20.74
C LYS A 280 -7.01 -29.97 -20.07
N VAL A 281 -7.67 -29.17 -20.90
CA VAL A 281 -8.76 -28.29 -20.45
C VAL A 281 -10.06 -29.11 -20.47
N PHE A 282 -10.73 -29.14 -19.32
CA PHE A 282 -12.02 -29.79 -19.15
C PHE A 282 -13.12 -28.72 -19.01
N LYS A 283 -14.19 -28.91 -19.73
CA LYS A 283 -15.45 -28.29 -19.39
C LYS A 283 -16.09 -29.11 -18.26
N ASN A 284 -16.72 -28.47 -17.33
CA ASN A 284 -17.38 -29.13 -16.19
C ASN A 284 -18.81 -28.59 -15.97
N LEU A 285 -19.46 -28.18 -17.04
CA LEU A 285 -20.82 -27.65 -17.00
C LEU A 285 -21.84 -28.78 -16.81
N THR A 286 -21.54 -29.96 -17.31
CA THR A 286 -22.39 -31.17 -17.17
C THR A 286 -21.53 -32.37 -16.82
N ALA A 287 -22.15 -33.45 -16.33
CA ALA A 287 -21.44 -34.70 -16.08
C ALA A 287 -20.88 -35.36 -17.34
N GLU A 288 -21.43 -35.03 -18.52
CA GLU A 288 -21.00 -35.53 -19.83
C GLU A 288 -19.75 -34.81 -20.36
N ASP A 289 -19.40 -33.65 -19.77
CA ASP A 289 -18.21 -32.87 -20.13
C ASP A 289 -16.92 -33.47 -19.53
N ILE A 290 -17.04 -34.36 -18.55
CA ILE A 290 -15.95 -35.00 -17.80
C ILE A 290 -15.74 -36.43 -18.24
#